data_500efb13df58833a2eb4be08fef1b2c6
#
_entry.id   500efb13df58833a2eb4be08fef1b2c6
#
_cell.length_a   1.000
_cell.length_b   1.000
_cell.length_c   1.000
_cell.angle_alpha   90.00
_cell.angle_beta   90.00
_cell.angle_gamma   90.00
#
_symmetry.space_group_name_H-M   'P 1'
#
loop_
_entity.id
_entity.type
_entity.pdbx_description
1 polymer ?
#
loop_
_entity_poly.entity_id
_entity_poly.type
_entity_poly.pdbx_seq_one_letter_code
_entity_poly.pdbx_strand_id
1 'polypeptide(L)'
;MYIIICLDDNNGLAFNHRRQSQDRIVVEDISKTVGEKKLWITDYSRKLFQAVSNLEISENPKEEAKKGEYVFQELETLDTDDEQIEQFIIYRWNRVYPADVSVEIGVEWKLTETEEFPGFSHEKITKEIYCRESNGENSFGCFLSGGRVSNT
;
A
#
# COMPACT_ATOMS: atom_id res chain seq x y z
N MET A 1 -2.52 2.07 -11.36
CA MET A 1 -3.07 1.72 -10.05
C MET A 1 -2.05 2.02 -8.96
N TYR A 2 -2.53 2.30 -7.77
CA TYR A 2 -1.70 2.51 -6.58
C TYR A 2 -1.80 1.26 -5.72
N ILE A 3 -0.67 0.70 -5.33
CA ILE A 3 -0.64 -0.53 -4.53
C ILE A 3 -0.42 -0.19 -3.07
N ILE A 4 -1.31 -0.65 -2.20
CA ILE A 4 -1.21 -0.50 -0.76
C ILE A 4 -0.84 -1.85 -0.16
N ILE A 5 0.24 -1.90 0.61
CA ILE A 5 0.66 -3.13 1.29
C ILE A 5 1.14 -2.81 2.70
N CYS A 6 1.07 -3.79 3.58
CA CYS A 6 1.59 -3.68 4.93
C CYS A 6 2.74 -4.66 5.08
N LEU A 7 3.90 -4.19 5.49
CA LEU A 7 5.10 -5.01 5.54
C LEU A 7 5.75 -4.93 6.92
N ASP A 8 6.37 -6.04 7.33
CA ASP A 8 7.16 -6.05 8.56
C ASP A 8 8.59 -5.58 8.26
N ASP A 9 9.48 -5.68 9.26
CA ASP A 9 10.85 -5.17 9.13
C ASP A 9 11.66 -5.92 8.08
N ASN A 10 11.26 -7.11 7.72
CA ASN A 10 11.95 -7.94 6.73
C ASN A 10 11.20 -7.98 5.40
N ASN A 11 10.33 -7.00 5.17
CA ASN A 11 9.49 -6.93 3.97
C ASN A 11 8.55 -8.14 3.86
N GLY A 12 8.22 -8.75 4.98
CA GLY A 12 7.25 -9.82 5.01
C GLY A 12 5.85 -9.29 4.83
N LEU A 13 5.04 -10.01 4.07
CA LEU A 13 3.68 -9.61 3.76
C LEU A 13 2.66 -10.52 4.43
N ALA A 14 2.88 -11.82 4.38
CA ALA A 14 1.91 -12.79 4.83
C ALA A 14 2.58 -14.06 5.33
N PHE A 15 1.85 -14.83 6.12
CA PHE A 15 2.34 -16.10 6.62
C PHE A 15 1.17 -17.09 6.65
N ASN A 16 1.37 -18.26 6.11
CA ASN A 16 0.41 -19.35 6.15
C ASN A 16 -0.95 -18.91 5.61
N HIS A 17 -0.92 -18.19 4.49
CA HIS A 17 -2.12 -17.68 3.80
C HIS A 17 -2.95 -16.72 4.65
N ARG A 18 -2.29 -16.00 5.56
CA ARG A 18 -2.98 -15.03 6.42
C ARG A 18 -2.15 -13.77 6.54
N ARG A 19 -2.82 -12.65 6.84
CA ARG A 19 -2.12 -11.40 7.10
C ARG A 19 -1.26 -11.56 8.36
N GLN A 20 -0.17 -10.84 8.41
CA GLN A 20 0.71 -10.87 9.57
C GLN A 20 0.10 -10.17 10.77
N SER A 21 -0.60 -9.09 10.52
CA SER A 21 -1.17 -8.26 11.59
C SER A 21 -2.24 -7.36 11.02
N GLN A 22 -2.92 -6.64 11.89
CA GLN A 22 -3.87 -5.61 11.46
C GLN A 22 -3.91 -4.53 12.53
N ASP A 23 -4.33 -3.35 12.13
CA ASP A 23 -4.37 -2.21 13.04
C ASP A 23 -5.47 -1.26 12.58
N ARG A 24 -6.33 -0.89 13.49
CA ARG A 24 -7.48 -0.05 13.18
C ARG A 24 -7.07 1.32 12.63
N ILE A 25 -5.98 1.87 13.16
CA ILE A 25 -5.49 3.19 12.71
C ILE A 25 -4.96 3.09 11.27
N VAL A 26 -4.30 1.98 10.92
CA VAL A 26 -3.84 1.76 9.57
C VAL A 26 -5.04 1.68 8.62
N VAL A 27 -6.07 0.93 8.98
CA VAL A 27 -7.26 0.81 8.14
C VAL A 27 -7.94 2.17 7.97
N GLU A 28 -7.99 2.97 9.01
CA GLU A 28 -8.58 4.32 8.93
C GLU A 28 -7.75 5.20 8.01
N ASP A 29 -6.43 5.10 8.08
CA ASP A 29 -5.58 5.90 7.22
C ASP A 29 -5.72 5.49 5.76
N ILE A 30 -5.84 4.19 5.49
CA ILE A 30 -6.09 3.71 4.14
C ILE A 30 -7.41 4.25 3.62
N SER A 31 -8.44 4.22 4.44
CA SER A 31 -9.77 4.73 4.05
C SER A 31 -9.71 6.20 3.71
N LYS A 32 -8.96 6.98 4.47
CA LYS A 32 -8.79 8.41 4.18
C LYS A 32 -8.00 8.63 2.90
N THR A 33 -6.95 7.84 2.70
CA THR A 33 -6.09 7.97 1.52
C THR A 33 -6.87 7.69 0.24
N VAL A 34 -7.68 6.65 0.26
CA VAL A 34 -8.48 6.25 -0.89
C VAL A 34 -9.62 7.25 -1.15
N GLY A 35 -10.25 7.72 -0.08
CA GLY A 35 -11.38 8.66 -0.20
C GLY A 35 -12.51 8.04 -0.99
N GLU A 36 -12.91 8.70 -2.05
CA GLU A 36 -14.00 8.24 -2.91
C GLU A 36 -13.54 7.44 -4.11
N LYS A 37 -12.23 7.26 -4.25
CA LYS A 37 -11.72 6.45 -5.35
C LYS A 37 -11.98 4.98 -5.07
N LYS A 38 -11.86 4.17 -6.09
CA LYS A 38 -12.08 2.73 -5.92
C LYS A 38 -10.93 2.08 -5.17
N LEU A 39 -11.27 1.23 -4.23
CA LEU A 39 -10.31 0.36 -3.56
C LEU A 39 -10.68 -1.08 -3.91
N TRP A 40 -9.77 -1.75 -4.59
CA TRP A 40 -9.94 -3.13 -5.02
C TRP A 40 -9.30 -4.06 -3.99
N ILE A 41 -10.05 -5.04 -3.51
CA ILE A 41 -9.57 -6.01 -2.53
C ILE A 41 -10.07 -7.40 -2.88
N THR A 42 -9.49 -8.42 -2.26
CA THR A 42 -10.08 -9.76 -2.31
C THR A 42 -11.14 -9.87 -1.23
N ASP A 43 -11.94 -10.91 -1.32
CA ASP A 43 -12.97 -11.16 -0.32
C ASP A 43 -12.39 -11.32 1.08
N TYR A 44 -11.17 -11.85 1.18
CA TYR A 44 -10.49 -12.04 2.45
C TYR A 44 -10.36 -10.74 3.25
N SER A 45 -10.19 -9.62 2.56
CA SER A 45 -9.98 -8.32 3.20
C SER A 45 -11.27 -7.54 3.44
N ARG A 46 -12.40 -8.06 3.02
CA ARG A 46 -13.69 -7.32 3.01
C ARG A 46 -14.03 -6.70 4.37
N LYS A 47 -13.84 -7.46 5.45
CA LYS A 47 -14.26 -6.99 6.76
C LYS A 47 -13.44 -5.82 7.27
N LEU A 48 -12.22 -5.64 6.78
CA LEU A 48 -11.37 -4.55 7.21
C LEU A 48 -11.88 -3.21 6.69
N PHE A 49 -12.51 -3.19 5.54
CA PHE A 49 -12.76 -1.94 4.81
C PHE A 49 -14.24 -1.58 4.67
N GLN A 50 -15.04 -1.93 5.66
CA GLN A 50 -16.47 -1.65 5.60
C GLN A 50 -16.79 -0.16 5.52
N ALA A 51 -15.87 0.71 5.97
CA ALA A 51 -16.08 2.14 5.94
C ALA A 51 -15.67 2.79 4.60
N VAL A 52 -15.06 2.03 3.69
CA VAL A 52 -14.65 2.59 2.39
C VAL A 52 -15.89 2.73 1.51
N SER A 53 -16.07 3.92 0.94
CA SER A 53 -17.29 4.21 0.20
C SER A 53 -17.33 3.52 -1.16
N ASN A 54 -16.21 3.25 -1.78
CA ASN A 54 -16.18 2.69 -3.13
C ASN A 54 -15.31 1.43 -3.16
N LEU A 55 -15.79 0.39 -2.47
CA LEU A 55 -15.07 -0.86 -2.32
C LEU A 55 -15.46 -1.83 -3.42
N GLU A 56 -14.47 -2.43 -4.08
CA GLU A 56 -14.69 -3.43 -5.12
C GLU A 56 -14.02 -4.73 -4.73
N ILE A 57 -14.72 -5.83 -4.86
CA ILE A 57 -14.22 -7.15 -4.52
C ILE A 57 -13.90 -7.92 -5.80
N SER A 58 -12.72 -8.50 -5.86
CA SER A 58 -12.30 -9.28 -7.02
C SER A 58 -11.37 -10.39 -6.59
N GLU A 59 -11.31 -11.47 -7.32
CA GLU A 59 -10.32 -12.50 -7.10
C GLU A 59 -8.94 -12.06 -7.61
N ASN A 60 -8.91 -11.10 -8.52
CA ASN A 60 -7.67 -10.60 -9.11
C ASN A 60 -7.69 -9.08 -9.16
N PRO A 61 -7.60 -8.41 -8.00
CA PRO A 61 -7.75 -6.94 -7.96
C PRO A 61 -6.79 -6.19 -8.88
N LYS A 62 -5.55 -6.68 -9.01
CA LYS A 62 -4.57 -5.99 -9.85
C LYS A 62 -4.93 -6.03 -11.33
N GLU A 63 -5.69 -7.02 -11.74
CA GLU A 63 -6.12 -7.12 -13.15
C GLU A 63 -7.31 -6.25 -13.45
N GLU A 64 -8.06 -5.88 -12.42
CA GLU A 64 -9.27 -5.09 -12.57
C GLU A 64 -9.04 -3.60 -12.39
N ALA A 65 -8.08 -3.24 -11.54
CA ALA A 65 -7.85 -1.84 -11.19
C ALA A 65 -7.31 -1.05 -12.36
N LYS A 66 -7.77 0.18 -12.47
CA LYS A 66 -7.37 1.08 -13.55
C LYS A 66 -6.50 2.20 -13.02
N LYS A 67 -6.04 3.03 -13.91
CA LYS A 67 -5.22 4.18 -13.56
C LYS A 67 -5.93 5.03 -12.51
N GLY A 68 -5.23 5.37 -11.45
CA GLY A 68 -5.77 6.20 -10.38
C GLY A 68 -6.57 5.45 -9.34
N GLU A 69 -6.76 4.15 -9.51
CA GLU A 69 -7.49 3.34 -8.54
C GLU A 69 -6.52 2.62 -7.62
N TYR A 70 -6.99 2.18 -6.49
CA TYR A 70 -6.17 1.59 -5.44
C TYR A 70 -6.40 0.08 -5.34
N VAL A 71 -5.34 -0.65 -5.00
CA VAL A 71 -5.41 -2.08 -4.74
C VAL A 71 -4.78 -2.34 -3.38
N PHE A 72 -5.47 -3.04 -2.50
CA PHE A 72 -4.88 -3.48 -1.24
C PHE A 72 -4.45 -4.94 -1.41
N GLN A 73 -3.14 -5.18 -1.40
CA GLN A 73 -2.58 -6.50 -1.62
C GLN A 73 -2.16 -7.06 -0.28
N GLU A 74 -2.72 -8.21 0.11
CA GLU A 74 -2.47 -8.74 1.46
C GLU A 74 -1.77 -10.08 1.51
N LEU A 75 -2.09 -11.00 0.63
CA LEU A 75 -1.66 -12.38 0.82
C LEU A 75 -0.66 -12.88 -0.21
N GLU A 76 -0.60 -12.24 -1.34
CA GLU A 76 0.25 -12.71 -2.43
C GLU A 76 1.25 -11.65 -2.83
N THR A 77 2.44 -12.10 -3.18
CA THR A 77 3.45 -11.18 -3.70
C THR A 77 3.01 -10.61 -5.05
N LEU A 78 3.74 -9.65 -5.54
CA LEU A 78 3.40 -9.02 -6.81
C LEU A 78 4.70 -8.66 -7.53
N ASP A 79 4.55 -8.43 -8.83
CA ASP A 79 5.65 -8.00 -9.68
C ASP A 79 5.80 -6.49 -9.55
N THR A 80 6.86 -6.04 -8.88
CA THR A 80 7.06 -4.61 -8.68
C THR A 80 7.54 -3.91 -9.93
N ASP A 81 7.82 -4.66 -11.01
CA ASP A 81 8.17 -4.07 -12.30
C ASP A 81 6.96 -3.84 -13.19
N ASP A 82 5.77 -4.19 -12.75
CA ASP A 82 4.55 -3.99 -13.52
C ASP A 82 4.38 -2.50 -13.83
N GLU A 83 4.34 -2.17 -15.09
CA GLU A 83 4.28 -0.77 -15.53
C GLU A 83 2.96 -0.10 -15.18
N GLN A 84 1.94 -0.86 -14.86
CA GLN A 84 0.66 -0.29 -14.47
C GLN A 84 0.66 0.21 -13.03
N ILE A 85 1.67 -0.13 -12.25
CA ILE A 85 1.78 0.37 -10.89
C ILE A 85 2.34 1.79 -10.91
N GLU A 86 1.56 2.73 -10.40
CA GLU A 86 1.93 4.14 -10.40
C GLU A 86 2.70 4.50 -9.12
N GLN A 87 2.39 3.82 -8.02
CA GLN A 87 2.91 4.19 -6.72
C GLN A 87 2.72 3.03 -5.75
N PHE A 88 3.65 2.87 -4.81
CA PHE A 88 3.46 1.98 -3.67
C PHE A 88 3.20 2.82 -2.43
N ILE A 89 2.22 2.41 -1.64
CA ILE A 89 1.94 2.99 -0.34
C ILE A 89 2.13 1.86 0.66
N ILE A 90 3.19 1.95 1.46
CA ILE A 90 3.59 0.88 2.35
C ILE A 90 3.40 1.32 3.79
N TYR A 91 2.69 0.50 4.55
CA TYR A 91 2.56 0.71 5.98
C TYR A 91 3.47 -0.30 6.66
N ARG A 92 4.44 0.20 7.43
CA ARG A 92 5.40 -0.65 8.14
C ARG A 92 4.90 -0.87 9.55
N TRP A 93 4.84 -2.16 9.94
CA TRP A 93 4.43 -2.51 11.30
C TRP A 93 5.48 -2.15 12.33
N ASN A 94 6.73 -2.03 11.91
CA ASN A 94 7.88 -1.80 12.77
C ASN A 94 8.05 -2.95 13.77
N ARG A 95 7.82 -4.14 13.28
CA ARG A 95 7.97 -5.40 14.00
C ARG A 95 8.42 -6.47 13.04
N VAL A 96 8.88 -7.59 13.58
CA VAL A 96 9.21 -8.76 12.80
C VAL A 96 8.16 -9.82 13.09
N TYR A 97 7.56 -10.36 12.05
CA TYR A 97 6.57 -11.42 12.17
C TYR A 97 7.01 -12.62 11.31
N PRO A 98 6.50 -13.82 11.58
CA PRO A 98 6.74 -14.91 10.65
C PRO A 98 6.21 -14.56 9.27
N ALA A 99 6.93 -14.93 8.22
CA ALA A 99 6.52 -14.64 6.85
C ALA A 99 6.99 -15.74 5.91
N ASP A 100 6.14 -16.15 4.99
CA ASP A 100 6.52 -17.00 3.87
C ASP A 100 6.23 -16.32 2.54
N VAL A 101 5.66 -15.09 2.58
CA VAL A 101 5.48 -14.26 1.41
C VAL A 101 6.08 -12.90 1.73
N SER A 102 6.90 -12.37 0.84
CA SER A 102 7.51 -11.06 1.02
C SER A 102 7.43 -10.27 -0.28
N VAL A 103 7.70 -8.97 -0.19
CA VAL A 103 7.70 -8.09 -1.35
C VAL A 103 9.00 -7.29 -1.34
N GLU A 104 9.75 -7.38 -2.44
CA GLU A 104 10.98 -6.61 -2.58
C GLU A 104 10.74 -5.45 -3.51
N ILE A 105 10.94 -4.26 -3.01
CA ILE A 105 10.80 -3.05 -3.83
C ILE A 105 12.13 -2.81 -4.53
N GLY A 106 12.13 -2.79 -5.83
CA GLY A 106 13.36 -2.64 -6.61
C GLY A 106 13.94 -1.25 -6.54
N VAL A 107 15.14 -1.10 -7.08
CA VAL A 107 15.88 0.15 -7.00
C VAL A 107 15.25 1.26 -7.82
N GLU A 108 14.41 0.91 -8.75
CA GLU A 108 13.72 1.92 -9.56
C GLU A 108 12.64 2.66 -8.75
N TRP A 109 12.30 2.17 -7.58
CA TRP A 109 11.31 2.81 -6.73
C TRP A 109 12.02 3.65 -5.68
N LYS A 110 11.63 4.92 -5.58
CA LYS A 110 12.26 5.86 -4.65
C LYS A 110 11.27 6.30 -3.58
N LEU A 111 11.74 6.34 -2.35
CA LEU A 111 10.94 6.83 -1.23
C LEU A 111 10.76 8.33 -1.39
N THR A 112 9.53 8.78 -1.54
CA THR A 112 9.23 10.20 -1.73
C THR A 112 8.58 10.84 -0.51
N GLU A 113 7.91 10.07 0.32
CA GLU A 113 7.27 10.58 1.54
C GLU A 113 7.34 9.55 2.63
N THR A 114 7.45 9.99 3.86
CA THR A 114 7.38 9.11 5.00
C THR A 114 6.65 9.85 6.13
N GLU A 115 5.84 9.12 6.85
CA GLU A 115 5.06 9.67 7.95
C GLU A 115 4.98 8.63 9.05
N GLU A 116 5.16 9.03 10.30
CA GLU A 116 5.05 8.12 11.43
C GLU A 116 3.87 8.53 12.29
N PHE A 117 3.15 7.56 12.79
CA PHE A 117 2.03 7.84 13.69
C PHE A 117 1.81 6.64 14.62
N PRO A 118 1.20 6.86 15.78
CA PRO A 118 0.91 5.75 16.67
C PRO A 118 -0.22 4.90 16.11
N GLY A 119 -0.08 3.59 16.18
CA GLY A 119 -1.15 2.68 15.82
C GLY A 119 -2.08 2.45 16.98
N PHE A 120 -3.10 1.64 16.73
CA PHE A 120 -3.99 1.22 17.80
C PHE A 120 -3.38 0.06 18.58
N SER A 121 -2.92 -0.95 17.88
CA SER A 121 -2.32 -2.14 18.48
C SER A 121 -0.81 -2.21 18.25
N HIS A 122 -0.22 -1.21 17.63
CA HIS A 122 1.22 -1.09 17.39
C HIS A 122 1.67 0.26 17.91
N GLU A 123 2.84 0.31 18.51
CA GLU A 123 3.34 1.56 19.08
C GLU A 123 3.56 2.62 18.01
N LYS A 124 4.10 2.22 16.89
CA LYS A 124 4.41 3.14 15.81
C LYS A 124 4.21 2.47 14.46
N ILE A 125 3.54 3.17 13.58
CA ILE A 125 3.38 2.76 12.18
C ILE A 125 4.16 3.77 11.33
N THR A 126 4.86 3.30 10.33
CA THR A 126 5.53 4.17 9.37
C THR A 126 4.86 4.00 8.02
N LYS A 127 4.31 5.08 7.48
CA LYS A 127 3.72 5.09 6.15
C LYS A 127 4.74 5.63 5.18
N GLU A 128 5.01 4.87 4.14
CA GLU A 128 6.01 5.23 3.13
C GLU A 128 5.38 5.25 1.76
N ILE A 129 5.71 6.25 0.97
CA ILE A 129 5.23 6.36 -0.40
C ILE A 129 6.43 6.28 -1.33
N TYR A 130 6.37 5.35 -2.26
CA TYR A 130 7.42 5.13 -3.24
C TYR A 130 6.89 5.43 -4.64
N CYS A 131 7.68 6.17 -5.39
CA CYS A 131 7.35 6.49 -6.77
C CYS A 131 8.45 5.95 -7.66
N ARG A 132 8.07 5.59 -8.87
CA ARG A 132 9.03 5.00 -9.80
C ARG A 132 10.02 6.07 -10.25
N GLU A 133 11.29 5.78 -10.12
CA GLU A 133 12.30 6.64 -10.66
C GLU A 133 12.50 6.24 -12.11
N SER A 134 12.29 7.14 -13.03
CA SER A 134 12.52 6.84 -14.40
C SER A 134 13.12 8.08 -15.03
N ASN A 135 12.80 8.42 -16.22
CA ASN A 135 13.22 9.67 -16.77
C ASN A 135 12.47 10.76 -16.05
N GLY A 136 12.83 11.95 -16.23
CA GLY A 136 12.33 13.08 -15.48
C GLY A 136 10.84 13.22 -15.47
N GLU A 137 10.18 12.82 -16.51
CA GLU A 137 8.77 13.00 -16.59
C GLU A 137 7.98 12.24 -15.56
N ASN A 138 8.30 10.98 -15.36
CA ASN A 138 7.59 10.19 -14.39
C ASN A 138 7.88 10.62 -12.97
N SER A 139 9.12 10.94 -12.71
CA SER A 139 9.50 11.42 -11.40
C SER A 139 8.80 12.73 -11.10
N PHE A 140 8.69 13.58 -12.08
CA PHE A 140 8.05 14.86 -11.91
C PHE A 140 6.57 14.71 -11.60
N GLY A 141 5.89 13.82 -12.30
CA GLY A 141 4.48 13.59 -12.03
C GLY A 141 4.23 13.08 -10.63
N CYS A 142 5.04 12.18 -10.16
CA CYS A 142 4.89 11.68 -8.82
C CYS A 142 5.20 12.75 -7.80
N PHE A 143 6.22 13.52 -8.04
CA PHE A 143 6.58 14.61 -7.15
C PHE A 143 5.44 15.59 -7.02
N LEU A 144 4.77 15.92 -8.08
CA LEU A 144 3.66 16.85 -8.00
C LEU A 144 2.55 16.31 -7.15
N SER A 145 2.29 15.03 -7.22
CA SER A 145 1.30 14.44 -6.41
C SER A 145 1.67 14.48 -4.96
N GLY A 146 2.94 14.27 -4.65
CA GLY A 146 3.37 14.32 -3.29
C GLY A 146 3.59 15.68 -2.79
N GLY A 147 3.98 16.55 -3.66
CA GLY A 147 4.28 17.87 -3.25
C GLY A 147 3.21 18.54 -2.57
N ARG A 148 2.05 18.16 -2.86
CA ARG A 148 1.06 18.78 -2.25
C ARG A 148 1.20 18.66 -0.86
N VAL A 149 1.91 17.93 -0.54
CA VAL A 149 2.06 17.85 0.69
C VAL A 149 2.92 18.67 1.18
N SER A 150 3.33 19.23 0.52
CA SER A 150 4.27 20.01 0.93
C SER A 150 3.95 20.60 2.06
N ASN A 151 3.51 20.19 2.23
CA ASN A 151 3.52 20.40 3.09
C ASN A 151 4.08 20.39 3.81
N THR A 152 4.16 20.57 3.47
CA THR A 152 4.92 20.56 3.96
C THR A 152 5.04 20.78 4.61
#